data_14f658b830131debc321dc2a389c101b
#
_entry.id   14f658b830131debc321dc2a389c101b
#
_cell.length_a   1.000
_cell.length_b   1.000
_cell.length_c   1.000
_cell.angle_alpha   90.00
_cell.angle_beta   90.00
_cell.angle_gamma   90.00
#
_symmetry.space_group_name_H-M   'P 1'
#
loop_
_entity.id
_entity.type
_entity.pdbx_description
1 polymer ?
#
loop_
_entity_poly.entity_id
_entity_poly.type
_entity_poly.pdbx_seq_one_letter_code
_entity_poly.pdbx_strand_id
1 'polypeptide(L)'
;MAKTRNAQKTAPKIDASHAHIIHPAATPNSKTSVKSGAQSRTNTTAKTKKRSNTRSSAKQNQREQIITVANRLFREKGYHKTSVSEIAHEAGMDQSSIYYWFPSKEAILEQVCDPNRSLSALDHIMNDIDDRVVQLYMLISYDVVRKCNLPFDFIEFEGLVYDHRDRFEGFLTRYREFYQAFERTISRGIEEGVFNDCLVDEQVVTILSITEGIQHHYHAKLRGNLILVSCDYEVKDHDPEAIGHMAARTIIPSMLATPQSLDEIRSKAIAILEKLGLPRA
;
A
#
# COMPACT_ATOMS: atom_id res chain seq x y z
N MET A 1 13.23 17.96 -59.25
CA MET A 1 13.06 19.14 -58.40
C MET A 1 11.76 18.97 -57.61
N ALA A 2 11.82 18.53 -56.37
CA ALA A 2 10.68 18.43 -55.46
C ALA A 2 11.14 18.97 -54.10
N LYS A 3 10.48 20.05 -53.64
CA LYS A 3 10.75 20.79 -52.43
C LYS A 3 10.21 20.04 -51.19
N THR A 4 11.08 19.65 -50.30
CA THR A 4 10.77 19.13 -48.95
C THR A 4 10.30 20.29 -48.07
N ARG A 5 9.07 20.25 -47.57
CA ARG A 5 8.56 21.15 -46.52
C ARG A 5 8.81 20.52 -45.18
N ASN A 6 9.67 21.16 -44.39
CA ASN A 6 9.94 20.88 -43.00
C ASN A 6 8.81 21.52 -42.14
N ALA A 7 8.00 20.72 -41.48
CA ALA A 7 7.02 21.19 -40.52
C ALA A 7 7.55 20.89 -39.10
N GLN A 8 8.14 21.90 -38.45
CA GLN A 8 8.44 21.90 -37.04
C GLN A 8 7.14 21.97 -36.25
N LYS A 9 6.81 20.90 -35.54
CA LYS A 9 5.76 20.86 -34.51
C LYS A 9 6.38 21.34 -33.18
N THR A 10 5.99 22.55 -32.77
CA THR A 10 6.31 23.10 -31.45
C THR A 10 5.52 22.37 -30.37
N ALA A 11 6.21 21.86 -29.36
CA ALA A 11 5.63 21.30 -28.13
C ALA A 11 5.05 22.43 -27.24
N PRO A 12 3.96 22.19 -26.52
CA PRO A 12 3.41 23.18 -25.59
C PRO A 12 4.30 23.34 -24.35
N LYS A 13 4.61 24.61 -24.02
CA LYS A 13 5.28 24.99 -22.78
C LYS A 13 4.33 24.77 -21.60
N ILE A 14 4.76 23.99 -20.61
CA ILE A 14 4.09 23.87 -19.32
C ILE A 14 4.53 25.06 -18.45
N ASP A 15 3.57 25.88 -18.04
CA ASP A 15 3.76 27.04 -17.18
C ASP A 15 3.96 26.57 -15.71
N ALA A 16 5.13 26.90 -15.18
CA ALA A 16 5.56 26.53 -13.82
C ALA A 16 5.31 27.69 -12.84
N SER A 17 4.06 28.08 -12.67
CA SER A 17 3.70 29.10 -11.68
C SER A 17 2.52 28.65 -10.83
N HIS A 18 2.76 27.91 -9.76
CA HIS A 18 1.91 27.88 -8.53
C HIS A 18 2.56 27.00 -7.46
N ALA A 19 3.71 27.50 -6.97
CA ALA A 19 4.23 27.03 -5.68
C ALA A 19 3.75 27.98 -4.58
N HIS A 20 2.68 27.69 -3.90
CA HIS A 20 2.32 28.35 -2.66
C HIS A 20 2.97 27.62 -1.48
N ILE A 21 4.01 28.28 -0.96
CA ILE A 21 4.63 27.98 0.34
C ILE A 21 3.67 28.44 1.43
N ILE A 22 3.19 27.54 2.27
CA ILE A 22 2.46 27.87 3.50
C ILE A 22 3.37 27.60 4.70
N HIS A 23 3.74 28.67 5.40
CA HIS A 23 4.44 28.64 6.69
C HIS A 23 3.47 28.26 7.83
N PRO A 24 3.95 27.56 8.88
CA PRO A 24 3.11 27.23 10.03
C PRO A 24 3.01 28.41 11.00
N ALA A 25 1.79 28.67 11.46
CA ALA A 25 1.48 29.69 12.47
C ALA A 25 1.70 29.14 13.89
N ALA A 26 2.18 30.05 14.74
CA ALA A 26 2.60 29.84 16.11
C ALA A 26 1.45 29.57 17.09
N THR A 27 1.76 28.80 18.12
CA THR A 27 0.99 28.56 19.34
C THR A 27 0.93 29.80 20.25
N PRO A 28 -0.13 30.02 21.00
CA PRO A 28 -0.05 30.83 22.21
C PRO A 28 -0.16 30.01 23.49
N ASN A 29 0.75 30.30 24.35
CA ASN A 29 0.92 29.94 25.74
C ASN A 29 -0.20 30.52 26.63
N SER A 30 -0.75 29.82 27.62
CA SER A 30 -1.35 30.43 28.79
C SER A 30 -1.26 29.60 30.06
N LYS A 31 -0.78 30.26 31.04
CA LYS A 31 -0.33 30.03 32.39
C LYS A 31 -1.38 29.39 33.34
N THR A 32 -0.83 28.51 34.18
CA THR A 32 -0.98 28.32 35.64
C THR A 32 -2.22 28.82 36.38
N SER A 33 -2.80 27.91 37.15
CA SER A 33 -3.10 28.19 38.57
C SER A 33 -3.25 26.91 39.39
N VAL A 34 -2.49 26.83 40.45
CA VAL A 34 -2.45 25.79 41.49
C VAL A 34 -3.57 26.08 42.50
N LYS A 35 -4.30 25.07 42.94
CA LYS A 35 -4.88 25.00 44.30
C LYS A 35 -5.00 23.58 44.78
N SER A 36 -4.36 23.36 45.93
CA SER A 36 -4.35 22.22 46.80
C SER A 36 -5.72 21.89 47.41
N GLY A 37 -5.99 20.59 47.62
CA GLY A 37 -7.11 20.12 48.38
C GLY A 37 -7.07 18.60 48.50
N ALA A 38 -6.39 18.10 49.52
CA ALA A 38 -6.41 16.69 49.89
C ALA A 38 -7.73 16.31 50.54
N GLN A 39 -8.39 15.24 50.09
CA GLN A 39 -9.09 14.31 50.98
C GLN A 39 -9.37 12.97 50.31
N SER A 40 -8.96 11.96 50.99
CA SER A 40 -9.18 10.55 50.89
C SER A 40 -10.61 10.13 50.47
N ARG A 41 -10.71 9.21 49.47
CA ARG A 41 -11.74 8.14 49.45
C ARG A 41 -11.26 6.97 48.60
N THR A 42 -11.08 5.86 49.24
CA THR A 42 -10.72 4.55 48.71
C THR A 42 -11.89 3.87 47.99
N ASN A 43 -11.53 3.03 46.98
CA ASN A 43 -12.33 1.94 46.44
C ASN A 43 -13.52 2.28 45.50
N THR A 44 -13.24 2.62 44.22
CA THR A 44 -14.21 2.32 43.12
C THR A 44 -13.52 2.13 41.74
N THR A 45 -12.21 2.00 41.64
CA THR A 45 -11.47 2.09 40.38
C THR A 45 -11.32 0.75 39.61
N ALA A 46 -11.63 -0.40 40.19
CA ALA A 46 -11.44 -1.69 39.53
C ALA A 46 -12.59 -2.11 38.58
N LYS A 47 -13.82 -1.63 38.82
CA LYS A 47 -15.00 -2.05 38.05
C LYS A 47 -15.21 -1.22 36.76
N THR A 48 -14.67 0.01 36.71
CA THR A 48 -14.79 0.93 35.58
C THR A 48 -13.78 0.59 34.47
N LYS A 49 -12.58 0.13 34.83
CA LYS A 49 -11.51 -0.22 33.88
C LYS A 49 -11.82 -1.48 33.06
N LYS A 50 -12.54 -2.46 33.65
CA LYS A 50 -12.95 -3.70 32.96
C LYS A 50 -14.12 -3.47 31.97
N ARG A 51 -15.00 -2.50 32.23
CA ARG A 51 -16.11 -2.12 31.34
C ARG A 51 -15.66 -1.26 30.14
N SER A 52 -14.60 -0.46 30.27
CA SER A 52 -14.04 0.32 29.17
C SER A 52 -13.28 -0.56 28.16
N ASN A 53 -12.52 -1.57 28.62
CA ASN A 53 -11.81 -2.50 27.75
C ASN A 53 -12.77 -3.38 26.92
N THR A 54 -13.87 -3.86 27.52
CA THR A 54 -14.86 -4.70 26.80
C THR A 54 -15.65 -3.89 25.75
N ARG A 55 -15.92 -2.62 26.01
CA ARG A 55 -16.56 -1.74 25.03
C ARG A 55 -15.64 -1.34 23.89
N SER A 56 -14.36 -1.15 24.13
CA SER A 56 -13.35 -0.86 23.12
C SER A 56 -13.15 -2.06 22.18
N SER A 57 -13.01 -3.27 22.74
CA SER A 57 -12.87 -4.49 21.92
C SER A 57 -14.11 -4.83 21.11
N ALA A 58 -15.32 -4.61 21.65
CA ALA A 58 -16.58 -4.81 20.92
C ALA A 58 -16.73 -3.81 19.77
N LYS A 59 -16.32 -2.57 19.97
CA LYS A 59 -16.33 -1.54 18.91
C LYS A 59 -15.33 -1.87 17.81
N GLN A 60 -14.13 -2.28 18.16
CA GLN A 60 -13.12 -2.67 17.18
C GLN A 60 -13.56 -3.88 16.35
N ASN A 61 -14.23 -4.84 16.97
CA ASN A 61 -14.82 -6.00 16.29
C ASN A 61 -15.88 -5.60 15.23
N GLN A 62 -16.73 -4.61 15.52
CA GLN A 62 -17.73 -4.14 14.55
C GLN A 62 -17.09 -3.46 13.34
N ARG A 63 -16.06 -2.64 13.54
CA ARG A 63 -15.34 -1.98 12.45
C ARG A 63 -14.64 -3.02 11.55
N GLU A 64 -13.98 -4.00 12.14
CA GLU A 64 -13.32 -5.09 11.42
C GLU A 64 -14.32 -5.98 10.68
N GLN A 65 -15.50 -6.20 11.24
CA GLN A 65 -16.58 -6.94 10.58
C GLN A 65 -17.05 -6.23 9.31
N ILE A 66 -17.23 -4.91 9.34
CA ILE A 66 -17.59 -4.12 8.17
C ILE A 66 -16.53 -4.26 7.07
N ILE A 67 -15.24 -4.13 7.43
CA ILE A 67 -14.11 -4.25 6.48
C ILE A 67 -14.06 -5.66 5.88
N THR A 68 -14.24 -6.69 6.68
CA THR A 68 -14.24 -8.10 6.24
C THR A 68 -15.35 -8.38 5.25
N VAL A 69 -16.57 -7.93 5.56
CA VAL A 69 -17.74 -8.10 4.67
C VAL A 69 -17.55 -7.31 3.37
N ALA A 70 -17.09 -6.06 3.48
CA ALA A 70 -16.84 -5.22 2.31
C ALA A 70 -15.77 -5.82 1.40
N ASN A 71 -14.66 -6.33 1.96
CA ASN A 71 -13.62 -7.02 1.21
C ASN A 71 -14.17 -8.21 0.43
N ARG A 72 -14.99 -9.05 1.07
CA ARG A 72 -15.65 -10.19 0.41
C ARG A 72 -16.56 -9.73 -0.73
N LEU A 73 -17.44 -8.77 -0.49
CA LEU A 73 -18.38 -8.27 -1.50
C LEU A 73 -17.68 -7.58 -2.68
N PHE A 74 -16.63 -6.81 -2.41
CA PHE A 74 -15.82 -6.19 -3.45
C PHE A 74 -15.13 -7.26 -4.33
N ARG A 75 -14.66 -8.35 -3.73
CA ARG A 75 -14.05 -9.47 -4.46
C ARG A 75 -15.05 -10.23 -5.31
N GLU A 76 -16.26 -10.49 -4.79
CA GLU A 76 -17.30 -11.29 -5.45
C GLU A 76 -18.00 -10.52 -6.57
N LYS A 77 -18.31 -9.24 -6.36
CA LYS A 77 -19.18 -8.43 -7.23
C LYS A 77 -18.49 -7.24 -7.86
N GLY A 78 -17.30 -6.89 -7.40
CA GLY A 78 -16.61 -5.65 -7.74
C GLY A 78 -17.09 -4.46 -6.90
N TYR A 79 -16.23 -3.43 -6.83
CA TYR A 79 -16.50 -2.23 -6.04
C TYR A 79 -17.78 -1.52 -6.50
N HIS A 80 -17.92 -1.27 -7.80
CA HIS A 80 -19.03 -0.47 -8.33
C HIS A 80 -20.40 -1.10 -8.08
N LYS A 81 -20.51 -2.42 -8.11
CA LYS A 81 -21.76 -3.17 -7.91
C LYS A 81 -22.12 -3.41 -6.45
N THR A 82 -21.23 -3.11 -5.51
CA THR A 82 -21.47 -3.25 -4.07
C THR A 82 -22.00 -1.96 -3.49
N SER A 83 -23.10 -2.00 -2.75
CA SER A 83 -23.67 -0.85 -2.04
C SER A 83 -23.37 -0.87 -0.54
N VAL A 84 -23.37 0.32 0.11
CA VAL A 84 -23.23 0.42 1.57
C VAL A 84 -24.39 -0.27 2.31
N SER A 85 -25.60 -0.23 1.72
CA SER A 85 -26.77 -0.94 2.28
C SER A 85 -26.57 -2.45 2.28
N GLU A 86 -25.98 -3.00 1.23
CA GLU A 86 -25.66 -4.42 1.13
C GLU A 86 -24.57 -4.83 2.13
N ILE A 87 -23.52 -4.01 2.27
CA ILE A 87 -22.48 -4.22 3.30
C ILE A 87 -23.13 -4.25 4.70
N ALA A 88 -24.04 -3.33 4.99
CA ALA A 88 -24.74 -3.27 6.26
C ALA A 88 -25.58 -4.53 6.51
N HIS A 89 -26.38 -4.94 5.54
CA HIS A 89 -27.21 -6.14 5.61
C HIS A 89 -26.35 -7.39 5.88
N GLU A 90 -25.31 -7.58 5.12
CA GLU A 90 -24.40 -8.74 5.26
C GLU A 90 -23.57 -8.72 6.57
N ALA A 91 -23.29 -7.53 7.10
CA ALA A 91 -22.66 -7.35 8.41
C ALA A 91 -23.66 -7.49 9.58
N GLY A 92 -24.95 -7.68 9.33
CA GLY A 92 -25.98 -7.73 10.37
C GLY A 92 -26.15 -6.42 11.11
N MET A 93 -25.99 -5.29 10.41
CA MET A 93 -26.05 -3.94 10.97
C MET A 93 -27.02 -3.06 10.18
N ASP A 94 -27.52 -2.00 10.83
CA ASP A 94 -28.22 -0.94 10.13
C ASP A 94 -27.23 -0.09 9.31
N GLN A 95 -27.68 0.45 8.19
CA GLN A 95 -26.87 1.33 7.34
C GLN A 95 -26.36 2.58 8.07
N SER A 96 -27.12 3.12 9.01
CA SER A 96 -26.70 4.22 9.88
C SER A 96 -25.50 3.86 10.75
N SER A 97 -25.38 2.60 11.16
CA SER A 97 -24.25 2.09 11.91
C SER A 97 -22.98 2.05 11.07
N ILE A 98 -23.09 1.77 9.77
CA ILE A 98 -21.93 1.83 8.85
C ILE A 98 -21.41 3.27 8.78
N TYR A 99 -22.30 4.25 8.59
CA TYR A 99 -21.90 5.67 8.49
C TYR A 99 -21.31 6.25 9.79
N TYR A 100 -21.58 5.64 10.93
CA TYR A 100 -20.88 5.97 12.17
C TYR A 100 -19.37 5.64 12.10
N TRP A 101 -18.99 4.57 11.37
CA TRP A 101 -17.60 4.11 11.24
C TRP A 101 -16.91 4.66 10.00
N PHE A 102 -17.63 4.76 8.91
CA PHE A 102 -17.12 5.12 7.60
C PHE A 102 -18.04 6.12 6.92
N PRO A 103 -17.58 7.35 6.69
CA PRO A 103 -18.43 8.41 6.13
C PRO A 103 -18.86 8.13 4.68
N SER A 104 -18.17 7.24 3.97
CA SER A 104 -18.47 6.89 2.59
C SER A 104 -18.02 5.47 2.24
N LYS A 105 -18.44 4.98 1.07
CA LYS A 105 -17.97 3.68 0.53
C LYS A 105 -16.47 3.72 0.20
N GLU A 106 -15.96 4.87 -0.24
CA GLU A 106 -14.54 5.10 -0.48
C GLU A 106 -13.73 4.97 0.81
N ALA A 107 -14.23 5.47 1.94
CA ALA A 107 -13.58 5.31 3.24
C ALA A 107 -13.53 3.84 3.68
N ILE A 108 -14.54 3.04 3.34
CA ILE A 108 -14.48 1.58 3.55
C ILE A 108 -13.43 0.95 2.63
N LEU A 109 -13.43 1.34 1.36
CA LEU A 109 -12.46 0.84 0.39
C LEU A 109 -11.03 1.17 0.80
N GLU A 110 -10.76 2.39 1.25
CA GLU A 110 -9.46 2.79 1.76
C GLU A 110 -8.98 1.86 2.89
N GLN A 111 -9.89 1.44 3.76
CA GLN A 111 -9.56 0.51 4.84
C GLN A 111 -9.42 -0.94 4.38
N VAL A 112 -10.15 -1.36 3.37
CA VAL A 112 -9.98 -2.68 2.73
C VAL A 112 -8.62 -2.77 2.05
N CYS A 113 -8.16 -1.68 1.44
CA CYS A 113 -6.83 -1.54 0.86
C CYS A 113 -5.75 -1.22 1.91
N ASP A 114 -6.08 -1.32 3.20
CA ASP A 114 -5.44 -0.69 4.35
C ASP A 114 -3.95 -0.86 4.38
N PRO A 115 -3.29 0.27 4.43
CA PRO A 115 -1.87 0.37 4.60
C PRO A 115 -1.41 0.41 6.07
N ASN A 116 -2.28 0.53 7.07
CA ASN A 116 -1.83 0.60 8.46
C ASN A 116 -1.14 -0.69 8.94
N ARG A 117 -1.53 -1.84 8.43
CA ARG A 117 -0.76 -3.08 8.57
C ARG A 117 0.54 -3.05 7.79
N SER A 118 0.59 -2.20 6.78
CA SER A 118 1.64 -2.10 5.78
C SER A 118 2.75 -1.13 6.16
N LEU A 119 2.46 -0.03 6.89
CA LEU A 119 3.47 0.96 7.28
C LEU A 119 4.49 0.36 8.23
N SER A 120 4.07 -0.47 9.20
CA SER A 120 5.03 -1.12 10.10
C SER A 120 6.00 -2.05 9.35
N ALA A 121 5.52 -2.80 8.35
CA ALA A 121 6.38 -3.64 7.53
C ALA A 121 7.35 -2.81 6.68
N LEU A 122 6.86 -1.73 6.05
CA LEU A 122 7.70 -0.82 5.27
C LEU A 122 8.76 -0.14 6.15
N ASP A 123 8.38 0.32 7.34
CA ASP A 123 9.30 0.93 8.31
C ASP A 123 10.40 -0.06 8.71
N HIS A 124 10.05 -1.32 8.97
CA HIS A 124 11.03 -2.36 9.26
C HIS A 124 11.94 -2.64 8.06
N ILE A 125 11.39 -2.76 6.85
CA ILE A 125 12.20 -2.95 5.64
C ILE A 125 13.20 -1.80 5.47
N MET A 126 12.78 -0.56 5.73
CA MET A 126 13.62 0.62 5.49
C MET A 126 14.63 0.90 6.61
N ASN A 127 14.32 0.53 7.85
CA ASN A 127 15.12 0.92 9.02
C ASN A 127 15.95 -0.23 9.61
N ASP A 128 15.51 -1.48 9.46
CA ASP A 128 16.12 -2.63 10.14
C ASP A 128 16.96 -3.49 9.18
N ILE A 129 16.97 -3.18 7.88
CA ILE A 129 17.68 -3.95 6.84
C ILE A 129 18.75 -3.09 6.17
N ASP A 130 20.02 -3.48 6.36
CA ASP A 130 21.16 -2.79 5.76
C ASP A 130 21.58 -3.38 4.39
N ASP A 131 21.23 -4.64 4.07
CA ASP A 131 21.50 -5.27 2.79
C ASP A 131 20.55 -4.72 1.71
N ARG A 132 21.05 -3.86 0.80
CA ARG A 132 20.24 -3.15 -0.22
C ARG A 132 19.56 -4.10 -1.19
N VAL A 133 20.17 -5.24 -1.49
CA VAL A 133 19.58 -6.23 -2.40
C VAL A 133 18.39 -6.94 -1.72
N VAL A 134 18.57 -7.32 -0.46
CA VAL A 134 17.48 -7.89 0.35
C VAL A 134 16.36 -6.87 0.56
N GLN A 135 16.71 -5.61 0.81
CA GLN A 135 15.75 -4.51 0.96
C GLN A 135 14.92 -4.34 -0.31
N LEU A 136 15.55 -4.28 -1.48
CA LEU A 136 14.87 -4.17 -2.77
C LEU A 136 14.01 -5.41 -3.06
N TYR A 137 14.53 -6.61 -2.76
CA TYR A 137 13.77 -7.85 -2.89
C TYR A 137 12.48 -7.81 -2.06
N MET A 138 12.57 -7.37 -0.81
CA MET A 138 11.41 -7.29 0.08
C MET A 138 10.41 -6.23 -0.38
N LEU A 139 10.87 -5.06 -0.87
CA LEU A 139 9.98 -4.04 -1.43
C LEU A 139 9.19 -4.56 -2.63
N ILE A 140 9.86 -5.22 -3.58
CA ILE A 140 9.22 -5.79 -4.78
C ILE A 140 8.22 -6.88 -4.38
N SER A 141 8.64 -7.83 -3.54
CA SER A 141 7.79 -8.94 -3.10
C SER A 141 6.58 -8.42 -2.33
N TYR A 142 6.79 -7.48 -1.43
CA TYR A 142 5.73 -6.85 -0.66
C TYR A 142 4.70 -6.14 -1.56
N ASP A 143 5.15 -5.37 -2.55
CA ASP A 143 4.26 -4.68 -3.49
C ASP A 143 3.36 -5.66 -4.26
N VAL A 144 3.96 -6.70 -4.82
CA VAL A 144 3.23 -7.72 -5.58
C VAL A 144 2.24 -8.47 -4.70
N VAL A 145 2.69 -8.98 -3.55
CA VAL A 145 1.82 -9.75 -2.64
C VAL A 145 0.65 -8.91 -2.16
N ARG A 146 0.92 -7.66 -1.79
CA ARG A 146 -0.12 -6.73 -1.37
C ARG A 146 -1.15 -6.49 -2.47
N LYS A 147 -0.71 -6.20 -3.70
CA LYS A 147 -1.59 -5.95 -4.84
C LYS A 147 -2.38 -7.20 -5.24
N CYS A 148 -1.78 -8.40 -5.21
CA CYS A 148 -2.48 -9.66 -5.45
C CYS A 148 -3.54 -9.98 -4.38
N ASN A 149 -3.35 -9.53 -3.14
CA ASN A 149 -4.31 -9.72 -2.05
C ASN A 149 -5.45 -8.69 -2.04
N LEU A 150 -5.40 -7.64 -2.88
CA LEU A 150 -6.53 -6.75 -3.05
C LEU A 150 -7.76 -7.50 -3.57
N PRO A 151 -8.98 -7.05 -3.26
CA PRO A 151 -10.21 -7.69 -3.77
C PRO A 151 -10.47 -7.42 -5.26
N PHE A 152 -9.67 -6.57 -5.89
CA PHE A 152 -9.80 -6.15 -7.29
C PHE A 152 -8.44 -5.79 -7.87
N ASP A 153 -8.40 -5.60 -9.19
CA ASP A 153 -7.23 -5.15 -9.91
C ASP A 153 -6.80 -3.75 -9.48
N PHE A 154 -5.49 -3.56 -9.23
CA PHE A 154 -4.94 -2.28 -8.81
C PHE A 154 -5.15 -1.17 -9.86
N ILE A 155 -5.16 -1.51 -11.15
CA ILE A 155 -5.43 -0.55 -12.25
C ILE A 155 -6.88 -0.01 -12.15
N GLU A 156 -7.85 -0.87 -11.82
CA GLU A 156 -9.23 -0.43 -11.56
C GLU A 156 -9.30 0.53 -10.36
N PHE A 157 -8.49 0.26 -9.33
CA PHE A 157 -8.41 1.10 -8.15
C PHE A 157 -7.75 2.45 -8.44
N GLU A 158 -6.68 2.48 -9.23
CA GLU A 158 -6.04 3.73 -9.66
C GLU A 158 -7.01 4.65 -10.40
N GLY A 159 -7.82 4.12 -11.31
CA GLY A 159 -8.86 4.89 -11.99
C GLY A 159 -9.84 5.54 -11.00
N LEU A 160 -10.26 4.79 -9.98
CA LEU A 160 -11.13 5.32 -8.94
C LEU A 160 -10.46 6.40 -8.08
N VAL A 161 -9.19 6.21 -7.73
CA VAL A 161 -8.40 7.20 -6.99
C VAL A 161 -8.21 8.47 -7.81
N TYR A 162 -7.99 8.34 -9.12
CA TYR A 162 -7.84 9.48 -10.03
C TYR A 162 -9.11 10.34 -10.07
N ASP A 163 -10.29 9.70 -10.15
CA ASP A 163 -11.58 10.38 -10.22
C ASP A 163 -11.98 11.05 -8.88
N HIS A 164 -11.44 10.58 -7.75
CA HIS A 164 -11.83 10.99 -6.40
C HIS A 164 -10.63 11.29 -5.50
N ARG A 165 -9.62 12.00 -6.00
CA ARG A 165 -8.34 12.25 -5.30
C ARG A 165 -8.50 12.83 -3.90
N ASP A 166 -9.48 13.73 -3.72
CA ASP A 166 -9.82 14.34 -2.44
C ASP A 166 -10.24 13.34 -1.35
N ARG A 167 -10.79 12.20 -1.76
CA ARG A 167 -11.25 11.13 -0.86
C ARG A 167 -10.19 10.09 -0.56
N PHE A 168 -9.08 10.09 -1.31
CA PHE A 168 -7.98 9.14 -1.20
C PHE A 168 -6.64 9.79 -0.83
N GLU A 169 -6.67 10.98 -0.20
CA GLU A 169 -5.45 11.71 0.17
C GLU A 169 -4.53 10.89 1.08
N GLY A 170 -5.09 10.16 2.04
CA GLY A 170 -4.34 9.25 2.90
C GLY A 170 -3.64 8.14 2.11
N PHE A 171 -4.34 7.51 1.17
CA PHE A 171 -3.76 6.51 0.28
C PHE A 171 -2.63 7.10 -0.57
N LEU A 172 -2.87 8.25 -1.21
CA LEU A 172 -1.88 8.92 -2.07
C LEU A 172 -0.61 9.30 -1.31
N THR A 173 -0.75 9.73 -0.05
CA THR A 173 0.40 10.05 0.80
C THR A 173 1.24 8.80 1.05
N ARG A 174 0.62 7.69 1.44
CA ARG A 174 1.31 6.43 1.70
C ARG A 174 1.90 5.79 0.44
N TYR A 175 1.23 5.93 -0.69
CA TYR A 175 1.76 5.46 -1.97
C TYR A 175 3.03 6.22 -2.36
N ARG A 176 3.07 7.53 -2.08
CA ARG A 176 4.28 8.35 -2.26
C ARG A 176 5.42 7.92 -1.33
N GLU A 177 5.14 7.64 -0.07
CA GLU A 177 6.13 7.13 0.89
C GLU A 177 6.72 5.79 0.42
N PHE A 178 5.88 4.92 -0.13
CA PHE A 178 6.30 3.65 -0.72
C PHE A 178 7.16 3.84 -1.97
N TYR A 179 6.79 4.74 -2.86
CA TYR A 179 7.61 5.13 -4.02
C TYR A 179 9.00 5.63 -3.58
N GLN A 180 9.04 6.52 -2.59
CA GLN A 180 10.28 7.04 -2.03
C GLN A 180 11.14 5.96 -1.35
N ALA A 181 10.56 4.87 -0.87
CA ALA A 181 11.32 3.76 -0.33
C ALA A 181 12.15 3.06 -1.43
N PHE A 182 11.58 2.85 -2.61
CA PHE A 182 12.33 2.38 -3.78
C PHE A 182 13.44 3.34 -4.18
N GLU A 183 13.13 4.64 -4.32
CA GLU A 183 14.13 5.65 -4.68
C GLU A 183 15.34 5.63 -3.72
N ARG A 184 15.07 5.63 -2.40
CA ARG A 184 16.12 5.60 -1.38
C ARG A 184 16.95 4.32 -1.42
N THR A 185 16.29 3.17 -1.62
CA THR A 185 16.99 1.86 -1.68
C THR A 185 17.89 1.78 -2.90
N ILE A 186 17.40 2.20 -4.06
CA ILE A 186 18.17 2.17 -5.32
C ILE A 186 19.32 3.17 -5.26
N SER A 187 19.07 4.43 -4.86
CA SER A 187 20.10 5.46 -4.75
C SER A 187 21.25 5.04 -3.83
N ARG A 188 20.91 4.51 -2.65
CA ARG A 188 21.92 4.00 -1.72
C ARG A 188 22.67 2.79 -2.27
N GLY A 189 21.98 1.88 -2.95
CA GLY A 189 22.62 0.73 -3.56
C GLY A 189 23.59 1.12 -4.68
N ILE A 190 23.34 2.19 -5.42
CA ILE A 190 24.25 2.77 -6.41
C ILE A 190 25.45 3.40 -5.69
N GLU A 191 25.22 4.23 -4.67
CA GLU A 191 26.28 4.86 -3.86
C GLU A 191 27.21 3.82 -3.20
N GLU A 192 26.67 2.69 -2.76
CA GLU A 192 27.40 1.57 -2.15
C GLU A 192 28.04 0.65 -3.19
N GLY A 193 27.85 0.88 -4.51
CA GLY A 193 28.35 0.07 -5.60
C GLY A 193 27.71 -1.32 -5.71
N VAL A 194 26.55 -1.51 -5.12
CA VAL A 194 25.78 -2.77 -5.14
C VAL A 194 24.93 -2.87 -6.39
N PHE A 195 24.36 -1.75 -6.84
CA PHE A 195 23.62 -1.63 -8.08
C PHE A 195 24.40 -0.87 -9.15
N ASN A 196 24.13 -1.19 -10.40
CA ASN A 196 24.62 -0.44 -11.55
C ASN A 196 24.03 0.97 -11.54
N ASP A 197 24.77 1.94 -12.07
CA ASP A 197 24.30 3.31 -12.25
C ASP A 197 23.09 3.35 -13.21
N CYS A 198 22.06 4.09 -12.83
CA CYS A 198 20.83 4.25 -13.60
C CYS A 198 20.09 5.53 -13.23
N LEU A 199 19.11 5.93 -14.05
CA LEU A 199 18.16 6.97 -13.70
C LEU A 199 17.14 6.39 -12.70
N VAL A 200 17.27 6.77 -11.43
CA VAL A 200 16.52 6.17 -10.31
C VAL A 200 15.01 6.27 -10.53
N ASP A 201 14.50 7.42 -10.95
CA ASP A 201 13.07 7.63 -11.18
C ASP A 201 12.54 6.70 -12.30
N GLU A 202 13.29 6.56 -13.41
CA GLU A 202 12.91 5.66 -14.50
C GLU A 202 12.95 4.20 -14.06
N GLN A 203 13.92 3.84 -13.22
CA GLN A 203 14.03 2.49 -12.68
C GLN A 203 12.86 2.16 -11.74
N VAL A 204 12.45 3.10 -10.88
CA VAL A 204 11.29 2.91 -9.99
C VAL A 204 10.02 2.75 -10.81
N VAL A 205 9.78 3.63 -11.81
CA VAL A 205 8.63 3.51 -12.72
C VAL A 205 8.63 2.17 -13.44
N THR A 206 9.79 1.69 -13.89
CA THR A 206 9.93 0.38 -14.55
C THR A 206 9.55 -0.76 -13.60
N ILE A 207 10.05 -0.74 -12.37
CA ILE A 207 9.73 -1.74 -11.35
C ILE A 207 8.23 -1.77 -11.09
N LEU A 208 7.62 -0.62 -10.82
CA LEU A 208 6.19 -0.52 -10.52
C LEU A 208 5.33 -0.96 -11.70
N SER A 209 5.69 -0.59 -12.93
CA SER A 209 4.97 -1.04 -14.13
C SER A 209 5.03 -2.55 -14.32
N ILE A 210 6.16 -3.19 -14.02
CA ILE A 210 6.28 -4.65 -14.07
C ILE A 210 5.41 -5.29 -12.99
N THR A 211 5.47 -4.81 -11.74
CA THR A 211 4.69 -5.37 -10.63
C THR A 211 3.20 -5.17 -10.82
N GLU A 212 2.78 -4.05 -11.38
CA GLU A 212 1.39 -3.76 -11.75
C GLU A 212 0.89 -4.64 -12.89
N GLY A 213 1.70 -4.84 -13.92
CA GLY A 213 1.37 -5.78 -15.00
C GLY A 213 1.21 -7.22 -14.50
N ILE A 214 2.09 -7.66 -13.61
CA ILE A 214 2.05 -9.01 -13.02
C ILE A 214 0.75 -9.19 -12.21
N GLN A 215 0.41 -8.25 -11.32
CA GLN A 215 -0.81 -8.34 -10.52
C GLN A 215 -2.08 -8.24 -11.37
N HIS A 216 -2.05 -7.42 -12.45
CA HIS A 216 -3.15 -7.37 -13.42
C HIS A 216 -3.44 -8.75 -14.02
N HIS A 217 -2.40 -9.44 -14.50
CA HIS A 217 -2.54 -10.80 -15.01
C HIS A 217 -3.04 -11.79 -13.95
N TYR A 218 -2.59 -11.66 -12.70
CA TYR A 218 -3.08 -12.47 -11.58
C TYR A 218 -4.59 -12.30 -11.38
N HIS A 219 -5.09 -11.05 -11.30
CA HIS A 219 -6.52 -10.78 -11.13
C HIS A 219 -7.35 -11.17 -12.37
N ALA A 220 -6.82 -10.92 -13.57
CA ALA A 220 -7.48 -11.32 -14.81
C ALA A 220 -7.67 -12.85 -14.89
N LYS A 221 -6.66 -13.61 -14.46
CA LYS A 221 -6.74 -15.08 -14.39
C LYS A 221 -7.78 -15.54 -13.37
N LEU A 222 -7.80 -14.97 -12.16
CA LEU A 222 -8.80 -15.30 -11.13
C LEU A 222 -10.24 -15.07 -11.61
N ARG A 223 -10.45 -14.07 -12.48
CA ARG A 223 -11.76 -13.73 -13.05
C ARG A 223 -12.08 -14.49 -14.34
N GLY A 224 -11.18 -15.31 -14.86
CA GLY A 224 -11.34 -16.00 -16.14
C GLY A 224 -11.30 -15.07 -17.36
N ASN A 225 -10.76 -13.87 -17.22
CA ASN A 225 -10.74 -12.82 -18.25
C ASN A 225 -9.38 -12.69 -18.95
N LEU A 226 -8.49 -13.65 -18.83
CA LEU A 226 -7.15 -13.58 -19.41
C LEU A 226 -7.23 -13.68 -20.94
N ILE A 227 -6.92 -12.60 -21.65
CA ILE A 227 -6.93 -12.56 -23.13
C ILE A 227 -5.76 -13.39 -23.72
N LEU A 228 -4.67 -13.56 -22.98
CA LEU A 228 -3.47 -14.31 -23.39
C LEU A 228 -3.58 -15.83 -23.15
N VAL A 229 -4.78 -16.38 -23.13
CA VAL A 229 -5.06 -17.80 -22.80
C VAL A 229 -4.50 -18.80 -23.83
N SER A 230 -3.95 -18.36 -24.95
CA SER A 230 -3.34 -19.27 -25.94
C SER A 230 -1.95 -19.80 -25.53
N CYS A 231 -1.40 -19.36 -24.43
CA CYS A 231 -0.19 -19.92 -23.86
C CYS A 231 -0.59 -20.90 -22.76
N ASP A 232 -0.16 -22.16 -22.86
CA ASP A 232 -0.25 -23.18 -21.79
C ASP A 232 0.59 -22.80 -20.54
N TYR A 233 0.67 -21.49 -20.26
CA TYR A 233 1.30 -20.96 -19.06
C TYR A 233 0.36 -21.14 -17.88
N GLU A 234 0.38 -22.34 -17.32
CA GLU A 234 -0.14 -22.56 -15.99
C GLU A 234 0.80 -21.87 -14.98
N VAL A 235 0.37 -20.74 -14.43
CA VAL A 235 0.86 -20.33 -13.11
C VAL A 235 0.35 -21.40 -12.15
N LYS A 236 1.16 -22.44 -11.94
CA LYS A 236 0.76 -23.65 -11.23
C LYS A 236 0.31 -23.36 -9.81
N ASP A 237 0.86 -22.34 -9.19
CA ASP A 237 0.51 -21.92 -7.84
C ASP A 237 0.08 -20.45 -7.85
N HIS A 238 -1.18 -20.22 -7.51
CA HIS A 238 -1.77 -18.89 -7.32
C HIS A 238 -1.31 -18.28 -5.98
N ASP A 239 -0.11 -18.63 -5.55
CA ASP A 239 0.48 -18.12 -4.33
C ASP A 239 1.12 -16.74 -4.60
N PRO A 240 0.59 -15.67 -4.00
CA PRO A 240 1.15 -14.33 -4.11
C PRO A 240 2.65 -14.25 -3.76
N GLU A 241 3.12 -15.06 -2.79
CA GLU A 241 4.55 -15.09 -2.41
C GLU A 241 5.42 -15.60 -3.57
N ALA A 242 4.99 -16.67 -4.24
CA ALA A 242 5.70 -17.20 -5.41
C ALA A 242 5.72 -16.20 -6.56
N ILE A 243 4.63 -15.44 -6.74
CA ILE A 243 4.53 -14.37 -7.74
C ILE A 243 5.45 -13.20 -7.39
N GLY A 244 5.51 -12.80 -6.12
CA GLY A 244 6.44 -11.78 -5.63
C GLY A 244 7.89 -12.17 -5.87
N HIS A 245 8.25 -13.42 -5.57
CA HIS A 245 9.57 -13.96 -5.88
C HIS A 245 9.88 -13.96 -7.39
N MET A 246 8.91 -14.33 -8.22
CA MET A 246 9.06 -14.28 -9.69
C MET A 246 9.34 -12.86 -10.16
N ALA A 247 8.65 -11.86 -9.67
CA ALA A 247 8.89 -10.45 -9.99
C ALA A 247 10.31 -10.02 -9.59
N ALA A 248 10.70 -10.28 -8.36
CA ALA A 248 12.04 -9.95 -7.86
C ALA A 248 13.15 -10.63 -8.67
N ARG A 249 12.97 -11.91 -9.01
CA ARG A 249 13.90 -12.69 -9.83
C ARG A 249 14.04 -12.14 -11.26
N THR A 250 13.00 -11.50 -11.78
CA THR A 250 13.04 -10.90 -13.11
C THR A 250 13.71 -9.53 -13.10
N ILE A 251 13.49 -8.75 -12.03
CA ILE A 251 13.93 -7.34 -11.95
C ILE A 251 15.36 -7.22 -11.43
N ILE A 252 15.67 -7.82 -10.29
CA ILE A 252 16.91 -7.57 -9.53
C ILE A 252 18.17 -7.89 -10.33
N PRO A 253 18.28 -9.01 -11.08
CA PRO A 253 19.54 -9.34 -11.78
C PRO A 253 20.01 -8.29 -12.76
N SER A 254 19.10 -7.53 -13.38
CA SER A 254 19.43 -6.46 -14.33
C SER A 254 20.05 -5.23 -13.64
N MET A 255 19.86 -5.10 -12.34
CA MET A 255 20.32 -3.96 -11.55
C MET A 255 21.64 -4.22 -10.83
N LEU A 256 21.99 -5.48 -10.58
CA LEU A 256 23.16 -5.84 -9.78
C LEU A 256 24.48 -5.50 -10.49
N ALA A 257 25.38 -4.81 -9.79
CA ALA A 257 26.76 -4.57 -10.25
C ALA A 257 27.59 -5.88 -10.27
N THR A 258 27.27 -6.81 -9.35
CA THR A 258 27.88 -8.14 -9.30
C THR A 258 26.77 -9.19 -9.16
N PRO A 259 26.76 -10.26 -9.96
CA PRO A 259 25.74 -11.30 -9.87
C PRO A 259 25.66 -11.93 -8.48
N GLN A 260 24.43 -12.10 -7.96
CA GLN A 260 24.13 -12.74 -6.68
C GLN A 260 23.04 -13.80 -6.85
N SER A 261 23.03 -14.80 -5.96
CA SER A 261 21.99 -15.83 -5.93
C SER A 261 20.67 -15.29 -5.38
N LEU A 262 19.63 -15.29 -6.19
CA LEU A 262 18.30 -14.84 -5.77
C LEU A 262 17.68 -15.77 -4.73
N ASP A 263 18.02 -17.06 -4.70
CA ASP A 263 17.57 -18.02 -3.69
C ASP A 263 18.19 -17.71 -2.32
N GLU A 264 19.46 -17.28 -2.29
CA GLU A 264 20.12 -16.83 -1.06
C GLU A 264 19.51 -15.52 -0.55
N ILE A 265 19.23 -14.57 -1.44
CA ILE A 265 18.55 -13.30 -1.12
C ILE A 265 17.17 -13.59 -0.54
N ARG A 266 16.40 -14.47 -1.17
CA ARG A 266 15.08 -14.91 -0.67
C ARG A 266 15.20 -15.54 0.72
N SER A 267 16.16 -16.42 0.93
CA SER A 267 16.38 -17.09 2.20
C SER A 267 16.70 -16.09 3.31
N LYS A 268 17.56 -15.10 3.03
CA LYS A 268 17.83 -13.99 3.96
C LYS A 268 16.59 -13.18 4.28
N ALA A 269 15.77 -12.83 3.26
CA ALA A 269 14.55 -12.08 3.43
C ALA A 269 13.55 -12.83 4.32
N ILE A 270 13.35 -14.12 4.11
CA ILE A 270 12.48 -14.97 4.94
C ILE A 270 12.97 -15.01 6.39
N ALA A 271 14.26 -15.21 6.62
CA ALA A 271 14.82 -15.24 7.97
C ALA A 271 14.62 -13.90 8.71
N ILE A 272 14.70 -12.77 8.00
CA ILE A 272 14.43 -11.45 8.56
C ILE A 272 12.95 -11.30 8.94
N LEU A 273 12.02 -11.69 8.06
CA LEU A 273 10.58 -11.64 8.33
C LEU A 273 10.22 -12.46 9.57
N GLU A 274 10.76 -13.67 9.68
CA GLU A 274 10.57 -14.55 10.84
C GLU A 274 11.10 -13.91 12.13
N LYS A 275 12.30 -13.32 12.09
CA LYS A 275 12.89 -12.61 13.22
C LYS A 275 12.06 -11.42 13.70
N LEU A 276 11.46 -10.67 12.75
CA LEU A 276 10.62 -9.51 13.04
C LEU A 276 9.18 -9.89 13.38
N GLY A 277 8.79 -11.17 13.29
CA GLY A 277 7.42 -11.62 13.51
C GLY A 277 6.45 -11.07 12.46
N LEU A 278 6.96 -10.68 11.29
CA LEU A 278 6.17 -10.19 10.18
C LEU A 278 5.65 -11.36 9.33
N PRO A 279 4.45 -11.26 8.78
CA PRO A 279 3.96 -12.26 7.83
C PRO A 279 4.93 -12.34 6.65
N ARG A 280 5.15 -13.53 6.14
CA ARG A 280 5.78 -13.70 4.84
C ARG A 280 4.92 -12.92 3.85
N ALA A 281 5.53 -11.95 3.17
CA ALA A 281 4.82 -11.05 2.26
C ALA A 281 4.05 -11.82 1.22
#